data_b4fa8f6e0e571a5135951830360291b8
#
_entry.id   b4fa8f6e0e571a5135951830360291b8
#
_cell.length_a   1.000
_cell.length_b   1.000
_cell.length_c   1.000
_cell.angle_alpha   90.00
_cell.angle_beta   90.00
_cell.angle_gamma   90.00
#
_symmetry.space_group_name_H-M   'P 1'
#
loop_
_entity.id
_entity.type
_entity.pdbx_description
1 polymer ?
#
loop_
_entity_poly.entity_id
_entity_poly.type
_entity_poly.pdbx_seq_one_letter_code
_entity_poly.pdbx_strand_id
1 'polypeptide(L)'
;MKIAQIQMAVSADKETNLRRAGELLRQTAAGGIDVGVLPEMFCCPYDNKCFDAYSEPEGGPAQQALSALASELGIYLIGGSLPEKTDGKLYNTSYVYDRRGHQIARHRKVHLFDIDVADGQRFFESDTLSPGREITVFDTEFGPMGLCICFDFRFEELARLMTLRGARVLFVPAAFNMTTGPAHWKLLFRQRAVDNQLFTVGTSPARDTAASYTAYGHSIVCDPWGTVLRQCGAGEEIAVTELDLERLDAVRRQLPLLSARRTDLYRLETEN
;
A
#
# COMPACT_ATOMS: atom_id res chain seq x y z
N MET A 1 -10.22 8.76 -12.26
CA MET A 1 -9.26 7.63 -12.22
C MET A 1 -9.92 6.45 -11.55
N LYS A 2 -9.89 5.29 -12.16
CA LYS A 2 -10.55 4.08 -11.65
C LYS A 2 -9.52 3.09 -11.11
N ILE A 3 -9.64 2.71 -9.84
CA ILE A 3 -8.71 1.79 -9.17
C ILE A 3 -9.38 0.45 -8.86
N ALA A 4 -8.62 -0.63 -8.85
CA ALA A 4 -9.05 -1.94 -8.36
C ALA A 4 -8.14 -2.40 -7.22
N GLN A 5 -8.71 -2.60 -6.05
CA GLN A 5 -8.06 -3.23 -4.91
C GLN A 5 -8.31 -4.73 -4.94
N ILE A 6 -7.27 -5.51 -4.83
CA ILE A 6 -7.31 -6.97 -4.84
C ILE A 6 -7.08 -7.46 -3.42
N GLN A 7 -8.16 -7.63 -2.66
CA GLN A 7 -8.14 -8.27 -1.35
C GLN A 7 -8.16 -9.78 -1.54
N MET A 8 -6.98 -10.38 -1.70
CA MET A 8 -6.83 -11.80 -2.00
C MET A 8 -6.40 -12.61 -0.79
N ALA A 9 -6.75 -13.89 -0.78
CA ALA A 9 -6.18 -14.85 0.14
C ALA A 9 -4.70 -15.12 -0.20
N VAL A 10 -3.87 -15.28 0.83
CA VAL A 10 -2.44 -15.57 0.68
C VAL A 10 -2.16 -16.96 1.22
N SER A 11 -1.68 -17.84 0.34
CA SER A 11 -1.28 -19.21 0.67
C SER A 11 0.23 -19.32 0.91
N ALA A 12 0.67 -20.50 1.38
CA ALA A 12 2.09 -20.81 1.52
C ALA A 12 2.79 -21.10 0.16
N ASP A 13 2.06 -21.13 -0.94
CA ASP A 13 2.63 -21.36 -2.27
C ASP A 13 2.73 -20.05 -3.06
N LYS A 14 3.96 -19.59 -3.29
CA LYS A 14 4.25 -18.32 -3.96
C LYS A 14 3.72 -18.25 -5.38
N GLU A 15 3.86 -19.34 -6.14
CA GLU A 15 3.43 -19.39 -7.54
C GLU A 15 1.89 -19.34 -7.62
N THR A 16 1.21 -20.02 -6.72
CA THR A 16 -0.24 -19.97 -6.60
C THR A 16 -0.70 -18.55 -6.27
N ASN A 17 -0.03 -17.84 -5.37
CA ASN A 17 -0.36 -16.46 -5.05
C ASN A 17 -0.16 -15.51 -6.25
N LEU A 18 0.96 -15.64 -6.97
CA LEU A 18 1.23 -14.85 -8.18
C LEU A 18 0.18 -15.11 -9.28
N ARG A 19 -0.13 -16.38 -9.54
CA ARG A 19 -1.17 -16.76 -10.50
C ARG A 19 -2.52 -16.19 -10.09
N ARG A 20 -2.91 -16.32 -8.82
CA ARG A 20 -4.18 -15.80 -8.30
C ARG A 20 -4.28 -14.29 -8.41
N ALA A 21 -3.23 -13.56 -8.06
CA ALA A 21 -3.15 -12.11 -8.26
C ALA A 21 -3.40 -11.72 -9.73
N GLY A 22 -2.76 -12.42 -10.66
CA GLY A 22 -2.98 -12.21 -12.11
C GLY A 22 -4.40 -12.51 -12.55
N GLU A 23 -5.00 -13.61 -12.09
CA GLU A 23 -6.41 -13.95 -12.40
C GLU A 23 -7.38 -12.86 -11.94
N LEU A 24 -7.24 -12.41 -10.68
CA LEU A 24 -8.09 -11.38 -10.10
C LEU A 24 -7.93 -10.03 -10.80
N LEU A 25 -6.69 -9.64 -11.15
CA LEU A 25 -6.44 -8.41 -11.91
C LEU A 25 -7.04 -8.48 -13.33
N ARG A 26 -6.93 -9.61 -14.03
CA ARG A 26 -7.54 -9.79 -15.37
C ARG A 26 -9.07 -9.66 -15.32
N GLN A 27 -9.70 -10.15 -14.27
CA GLN A 27 -11.15 -9.99 -14.08
C GLN A 27 -11.57 -8.51 -13.98
N THR A 28 -10.69 -7.65 -13.43
CA THR A 28 -11.00 -6.22 -13.28
C THR A 28 -10.67 -5.39 -14.52
N ALA A 29 -9.66 -5.79 -15.27
CA ALA A 29 -9.18 -5.03 -16.44
C ALA A 29 -10.27 -4.87 -17.52
N ALA A 30 -11.13 -5.86 -17.71
CA ALA A 30 -12.29 -5.80 -18.61
C ALA A 30 -13.25 -4.63 -18.28
N GLY A 31 -13.25 -4.14 -17.03
CA GLY A 31 -14.02 -2.98 -16.57
C GLY A 31 -13.34 -1.62 -16.79
N GLY A 32 -12.18 -1.59 -17.45
CA GLY A 32 -11.43 -0.36 -17.76
C GLY A 32 -10.88 0.33 -16.53
N ILE A 33 -10.10 -0.39 -15.70
CA ILE A 33 -9.38 0.19 -14.58
C ILE A 33 -8.09 0.89 -15.03
N ASP A 34 -7.66 1.90 -14.27
CA ASP A 34 -6.40 2.60 -14.50
C ASP A 34 -5.28 2.05 -13.63
N VAL A 35 -5.58 1.66 -12.38
CA VAL A 35 -4.59 1.20 -11.40
C VAL A 35 -5.09 -0.07 -10.71
N GLY A 36 -4.26 -1.10 -10.71
CA GLY A 36 -4.42 -2.29 -9.87
C GLY A 36 -3.57 -2.18 -8.60
N VAL A 37 -4.08 -2.65 -7.45
CA VAL A 37 -3.38 -2.58 -6.16
C VAL A 37 -3.45 -3.93 -5.46
N LEU A 38 -2.29 -4.55 -5.25
CA LEU A 38 -2.12 -5.78 -4.48
C LEU A 38 -1.83 -5.48 -2.99
N PRO A 39 -2.07 -6.42 -2.07
CA PRO A 39 -1.85 -6.21 -0.65
C PRO A 39 -0.38 -6.40 -0.22
N GLU A 40 -0.08 -6.06 1.02
CA GLU A 40 1.23 -6.31 1.65
C GLU A 40 1.49 -7.83 1.73
N MET A 41 2.74 -8.24 1.40
CA MET A 41 3.22 -9.62 1.43
C MET A 41 2.29 -10.60 0.67
N PHE A 42 1.74 -10.16 -0.47
CA PHE A 42 0.72 -10.90 -1.22
C PHE A 42 1.18 -12.28 -1.72
N CYS A 43 2.48 -12.52 -1.80
CA CYS A 43 3.07 -13.79 -2.28
C CYS A 43 3.86 -14.54 -1.20
N CYS A 44 3.76 -14.12 0.07
CA CYS A 44 4.50 -14.70 1.19
C CYS A 44 3.63 -14.71 2.45
N PRO A 45 3.58 -15.80 3.24
CA PRO A 45 3.01 -15.76 4.57
C PRO A 45 3.67 -14.68 5.43
N TYR A 46 2.87 -13.93 6.20
CA TYR A 46 3.39 -12.86 7.04
C TYR A 46 4.00 -13.44 8.33
N ASP A 47 5.19 -14.02 8.19
CA ASP A 47 5.91 -14.68 9.27
C ASP A 47 7.43 -14.49 9.06
N ASN A 48 8.14 -14.06 10.12
CA ASN A 48 9.59 -13.87 10.07
C ASN A 48 10.36 -15.11 9.58
N LYS A 49 9.84 -16.31 9.85
CA LYS A 49 10.43 -17.58 9.39
C LYS A 49 10.34 -17.79 7.88
N CYS A 50 9.42 -17.08 7.21
CA CYS A 50 9.18 -17.22 5.78
C CYS A 50 9.96 -16.20 4.95
N PHE A 51 10.21 -15.00 5.44
CA PHE A 51 10.68 -13.88 4.62
C PHE A 51 11.97 -14.19 3.84
N ASP A 52 12.95 -14.86 4.44
CA ASP A 52 14.20 -15.22 3.72
C ASP A 52 13.95 -16.24 2.60
N ALA A 53 13.17 -17.28 2.88
CA ALA A 53 12.88 -18.33 1.89
C ALA A 53 12.05 -17.83 0.69
N TYR A 54 11.21 -16.80 0.89
CA TYR A 54 10.38 -16.20 -0.17
C TYR A 54 11.03 -14.99 -0.83
N SER A 55 12.20 -14.55 -0.34
CA SER A 55 12.86 -13.36 -0.84
C SER A 55 13.41 -13.54 -2.26
N GLU A 56 13.43 -12.44 -2.98
CA GLU A 56 14.01 -12.35 -4.32
C GLU A 56 14.96 -11.15 -4.42
N PRO A 57 15.97 -11.22 -5.27
CA PRO A 57 16.73 -10.03 -5.64
C PRO A 57 15.85 -9.09 -6.47
N GLU A 58 16.29 -7.85 -6.64
CA GLU A 58 15.68 -6.93 -7.61
C GLU A 58 15.69 -7.54 -9.01
N GLY A 59 14.58 -7.42 -9.74
CA GLY A 59 14.38 -8.07 -11.04
C GLY A 59 14.04 -9.56 -10.93
N GLY A 60 13.71 -10.08 -9.75
CA GLY A 60 13.33 -11.47 -9.53
C GLY A 60 12.02 -11.92 -10.20
N PRO A 61 11.70 -13.22 -10.15
CA PRO A 61 10.55 -13.80 -10.86
C PRO A 61 9.21 -13.12 -10.56
N ALA A 62 8.92 -12.78 -9.29
CA ALA A 62 7.67 -12.12 -8.94
C ALA A 62 7.58 -10.72 -9.57
N GLN A 63 8.68 -9.96 -9.56
CA GLN A 63 8.73 -8.63 -10.17
C GLN A 63 8.56 -8.71 -11.69
N GLN A 64 9.18 -9.69 -12.36
CA GLN A 64 9.00 -9.94 -13.78
C GLN A 64 7.54 -10.28 -14.12
N ALA A 65 6.89 -11.11 -13.29
CA ALA A 65 5.48 -11.46 -13.47
C ALA A 65 4.56 -10.23 -13.31
N LEU A 66 4.83 -9.36 -12.32
CA LEU A 66 4.07 -8.13 -12.10
C LEU A 66 4.28 -7.12 -13.25
N SER A 67 5.51 -6.95 -13.72
CA SER A 67 5.84 -6.12 -14.89
C SER A 67 5.09 -6.59 -16.14
N ALA A 68 5.16 -7.89 -16.43
CA ALA A 68 4.45 -8.48 -17.57
C ALA A 68 2.93 -8.28 -17.46
N LEU A 69 2.37 -8.45 -16.27
CA LEU A 69 0.94 -8.28 -16.00
C LEU A 69 0.48 -6.82 -16.17
N ALA A 70 1.26 -5.85 -15.68
CA ALA A 70 0.99 -4.43 -15.88
C ALA A 70 0.95 -4.07 -17.37
N SER A 71 1.93 -4.57 -18.14
CA SER A 71 2.00 -4.39 -19.59
C SER A 71 0.85 -5.09 -20.33
N GLU A 72 0.55 -6.35 -19.98
CA GLU A 72 -0.56 -7.13 -20.56
C GLU A 72 -1.89 -6.41 -20.42
N LEU A 73 -2.16 -5.86 -19.23
CA LEU A 73 -3.43 -5.23 -18.90
C LEU A 73 -3.48 -3.74 -19.24
N GLY A 74 -2.34 -3.13 -19.57
CA GLY A 74 -2.25 -1.71 -19.87
C GLY A 74 -2.60 -0.80 -18.69
N ILE A 75 -2.29 -1.21 -17.46
CA ILE A 75 -2.62 -0.52 -16.21
C ILE A 75 -1.37 -0.10 -15.44
N TYR A 76 -1.49 0.90 -14.59
CA TYR A 76 -0.53 1.05 -13.49
C TYR A 76 -0.74 -0.08 -12.48
N LEU A 77 0.33 -0.65 -11.97
CA LEU A 77 0.25 -1.71 -10.98
C LEU A 77 1.08 -1.37 -9.74
N ILE A 78 0.38 -1.20 -8.61
CA ILE A 78 0.99 -1.19 -7.29
C ILE A 78 1.13 -2.64 -6.87
N GLY A 79 2.34 -3.17 -6.93
CA GLY A 79 2.64 -4.61 -6.83
C GLY A 79 2.52 -5.18 -5.41
N GLY A 80 1.70 -4.57 -4.53
CA GLY A 80 1.61 -4.98 -3.14
C GLY A 80 2.96 -4.82 -2.45
N SER A 81 3.38 -5.85 -1.71
CA SER A 81 4.78 -5.97 -1.32
C SER A 81 5.24 -7.42 -1.26
N LEU A 82 6.55 -7.60 -1.28
CA LEU A 82 7.20 -8.90 -1.20
C LEU A 82 8.56 -8.78 -0.47
N PRO A 83 9.12 -9.88 0.06
CA PRO A 83 10.46 -9.88 0.61
C PRO A 83 11.50 -9.69 -0.51
N GLU A 84 12.30 -8.64 -0.40
CA GLU A 84 13.45 -8.36 -1.27
C GLU A 84 14.74 -8.67 -0.54
N LYS A 85 15.70 -9.34 -1.20
CA LYS A 85 17.04 -9.59 -0.67
C LYS A 85 18.10 -8.87 -1.49
N THR A 86 18.84 -7.97 -0.86
CA THR A 86 19.96 -7.26 -1.49
C THR A 86 21.06 -6.99 -0.45
N ASP A 87 22.31 -7.12 -0.84
CA ASP A 87 23.49 -6.89 -0.01
C ASP A 87 23.42 -7.60 1.37
N GLY A 88 22.89 -8.82 1.37
CA GLY A 88 22.74 -9.63 2.58
C GLY A 88 21.65 -9.18 3.55
N LYS A 89 20.83 -8.19 3.18
CA LYS A 89 19.71 -7.67 3.95
C LYS A 89 18.38 -8.06 3.31
N LEU A 90 17.35 -8.18 4.15
CA LEU A 90 15.98 -8.41 3.72
C LEU A 90 15.15 -7.14 3.93
N TYR A 91 14.26 -6.86 2.99
CA TYR A 91 13.35 -5.72 3.04
C TYR A 91 11.92 -6.14 2.70
N ASN A 92 10.95 -5.46 3.26
CA ASN A 92 9.56 -5.49 2.81
C ASN A 92 9.42 -4.41 1.71
N THR A 93 9.28 -4.83 0.44
CA THR A 93 9.42 -3.94 -0.71
C THR A 93 8.21 -3.98 -1.63
N SER A 94 7.71 -2.81 -1.97
CA SER A 94 6.66 -2.59 -2.97
C SER A 94 7.25 -1.97 -4.23
N TYR A 95 6.83 -2.47 -5.39
CA TYR A 95 7.22 -1.98 -6.71
C TYR A 95 6.02 -1.42 -7.46
N VAL A 96 6.24 -0.36 -8.23
CA VAL A 96 5.22 0.25 -9.07
C VAL A 96 5.60 0.13 -10.52
N TYR A 97 4.66 -0.31 -11.34
CA TYR A 97 4.84 -0.46 -12.79
C TYR A 97 3.89 0.46 -13.55
N ASP A 98 4.37 1.02 -14.66
CA ASP A 98 3.55 1.77 -15.61
C ASP A 98 2.75 0.84 -16.53
N ARG A 99 1.92 1.42 -17.40
CA ARG A 99 1.08 0.69 -18.37
C ARG A 99 1.87 -0.13 -19.40
N ARG A 100 3.20 0.03 -19.46
CA ARG A 100 4.10 -0.73 -20.34
C ARG A 100 4.91 -1.76 -19.57
N GLY A 101 4.69 -1.87 -18.27
CA GLY A 101 5.42 -2.77 -17.39
C GLY A 101 6.79 -2.24 -16.94
N HIS A 102 7.15 -0.98 -17.23
CA HIS A 102 8.37 -0.42 -16.68
C HIS A 102 8.20 -0.15 -15.19
N GLN A 103 9.19 -0.52 -14.40
CA GLN A 103 9.24 -0.13 -13.00
C GLN A 103 9.51 1.37 -12.90
N ILE A 104 8.56 2.11 -12.33
CA ILE A 104 8.64 3.56 -12.16
C ILE A 104 8.89 4.00 -10.72
N ALA A 105 8.67 3.10 -9.74
CA ALA A 105 9.01 3.35 -8.34
C ALA A 105 9.28 2.05 -7.58
N ARG A 106 9.98 2.20 -6.47
CA ARG A 106 10.20 1.18 -5.44
C ARG A 106 10.10 1.85 -4.07
N HIS A 107 9.44 1.18 -3.13
CA HIS A 107 9.40 1.59 -1.74
C HIS A 107 9.77 0.42 -0.83
N ARG A 108 10.83 0.57 -0.05
CA ARG A 108 11.15 -0.32 1.07
C ARG A 108 10.51 0.24 2.34
N LYS A 109 9.75 -0.57 3.05
CA LYS A 109 9.09 -0.19 4.30
C LYS A 109 10.07 0.51 5.24
N VAL A 110 9.76 1.75 5.60
CA VAL A 110 10.64 2.63 6.40
C VAL A 110 10.48 2.32 7.89
N HIS A 111 9.24 2.13 8.32
CA HIS A 111 8.92 1.83 9.72
C HIS A 111 8.55 0.35 9.86
N LEU A 112 9.43 -0.41 10.49
CA LEU A 112 9.20 -1.83 10.73
C LEU A 112 8.13 -2.03 11.79
N PHE A 113 7.33 -3.08 11.62
CA PHE A 113 6.22 -3.39 12.51
C PHE A 113 6.72 -4.17 13.73
N ASP A 114 7.22 -3.41 14.71
CA ASP A 114 7.68 -3.94 16.00
C ASP A 114 6.66 -3.56 17.06
N ILE A 115 5.91 -4.55 17.55
CA ILE A 115 4.89 -4.35 18.56
C ILE A 115 4.98 -5.42 19.67
N ASP A 116 4.64 -4.99 20.87
CA ASP A 116 4.42 -5.85 22.04
C ASP A 116 3.21 -5.27 22.80
N VAL A 117 2.02 -5.73 22.44
CA VAL A 117 0.75 -5.22 23.00
C VAL A 117 0.29 -6.15 24.11
N ALA A 118 0.07 -5.61 25.30
CA ALA A 118 -0.47 -6.37 26.43
C ALA A 118 -1.82 -7.02 26.03
N ASP A 119 -1.94 -8.32 26.30
CA ASP A 119 -3.10 -9.16 25.90
C ASP A 119 -3.40 -9.15 24.39
N GLY A 120 -2.42 -8.76 23.56
CA GLY A 120 -2.52 -8.67 22.12
C GLY A 120 -1.41 -9.42 21.41
N GLN A 121 -1.06 -8.92 20.22
CA GLN A 121 0.00 -9.52 19.42
C GLN A 121 1.38 -8.96 19.79
N ARG A 122 2.36 -9.87 19.85
CA ARG A 122 3.78 -9.55 19.84
C ARG A 122 4.38 -9.95 18.50
N PHE A 123 5.02 -9.01 17.81
CA PHE A 123 5.67 -9.25 16.52
C PHE A 123 6.76 -8.22 16.28
N PHE A 124 7.93 -8.64 15.83
CA PHE A 124 9.08 -7.78 15.54
C PHE A 124 9.59 -8.08 14.13
N GLU A 125 9.23 -7.23 13.16
CA GLU A 125 9.78 -7.32 11.79
C GLU A 125 11.31 -7.11 11.79
N SER A 126 11.82 -6.30 12.71
CA SER A 126 13.25 -6.00 12.82
C SER A 126 14.12 -7.20 13.18
N ASP A 127 13.52 -8.30 13.66
CA ASP A 127 14.24 -9.57 13.85
C ASP A 127 14.76 -10.15 12.53
N THR A 128 14.15 -9.77 11.39
CA THR A 128 14.43 -10.33 10.06
C THR A 128 14.64 -9.25 9.01
N LEU A 129 13.84 -8.19 9.03
CA LEU A 129 13.82 -7.16 7.98
C LEU A 129 14.65 -5.94 8.36
N SER A 130 15.16 -5.26 7.36
CA SER A 130 15.85 -3.97 7.48
C SER A 130 14.94 -2.84 7.03
N PRO A 131 15.01 -1.64 7.65
CA PRO A 131 14.21 -0.50 7.25
C PRO A 131 14.70 0.13 5.95
N GLY A 132 13.77 0.62 5.14
CA GLY A 132 14.03 1.53 4.02
C GLY A 132 14.41 2.94 4.51
N ARG A 133 14.74 3.83 3.55
CA ARG A 133 15.15 5.21 3.85
C ARG A 133 14.53 6.25 2.92
N GLU A 134 13.60 5.85 2.06
CA GLU A 134 13.09 6.71 1.00
C GLU A 134 11.63 7.11 1.24
N ILE A 135 11.31 8.37 0.93
CA ILE A 135 9.94 8.86 0.83
C ILE A 135 9.55 8.74 -0.63
N THR A 136 8.66 7.81 -0.94
CA THR A 136 8.34 7.44 -2.32
C THR A 136 7.14 8.21 -2.85
N VAL A 137 7.40 9.07 -3.83
CA VAL A 137 6.41 9.71 -4.69
C VAL A 137 6.80 9.45 -6.14
N PHE A 138 5.86 9.10 -6.98
CA PHE A 138 6.06 8.78 -8.40
C PHE A 138 5.02 9.46 -9.27
N ASP A 139 5.39 9.77 -10.52
CA ASP A 139 4.54 10.47 -11.45
C ASP A 139 3.70 9.49 -12.28
N THR A 140 2.46 9.91 -12.56
CA THR A 140 1.53 9.25 -13.46
C THR A 140 0.83 10.29 -14.34
N GLU A 141 0.09 9.86 -15.35
CA GLU A 141 -0.77 10.76 -16.16
C GLU A 141 -1.86 11.44 -15.31
N PHE A 142 -2.16 10.92 -14.12
CA PHE A 142 -3.13 11.49 -13.18
C PHE A 142 -2.48 12.43 -12.14
N GLY A 143 -1.18 12.69 -12.27
CA GLY A 143 -0.35 13.47 -11.37
C GLY A 143 0.45 12.59 -10.39
N PRO A 144 1.17 13.22 -9.44
CA PRO A 144 2.00 12.52 -8.48
C PRO A 144 1.18 11.65 -7.51
N MET A 145 1.70 10.45 -7.21
CA MET A 145 1.13 9.47 -6.29
C MET A 145 2.16 9.09 -5.22
N GLY A 146 1.70 8.84 -4.00
CA GLY A 146 2.55 8.37 -2.90
C GLY A 146 2.37 6.87 -2.65
N LEU A 147 3.44 6.23 -2.19
CA LEU A 147 3.46 4.82 -1.80
C LEU A 147 4.12 4.65 -0.45
N CYS A 148 3.46 3.95 0.46
CA CYS A 148 4.03 3.48 1.72
C CYS A 148 3.45 2.11 2.08
N ILE A 149 4.07 1.40 3.03
CA ILE A 149 3.66 0.04 3.39
C ILE A 149 3.19 0.01 4.84
N CYS A 150 1.93 -0.34 5.05
CA CYS A 150 1.33 -0.76 6.32
C CYS A 150 1.68 0.14 7.50
N PHE A 151 2.68 -0.24 8.31
CA PHE A 151 3.08 0.46 9.54
C PHE A 151 3.57 1.89 9.26
N ASP A 152 4.13 2.16 8.10
CA ASP A 152 4.51 3.51 7.64
C ASP A 152 3.33 4.50 7.74
N PHE A 153 2.12 4.03 7.46
CA PHE A 153 0.93 4.87 7.43
C PHE A 153 0.48 5.37 8.81
N ARG A 154 1.04 4.81 9.89
CA ARG A 154 0.81 5.31 11.25
C ARG A 154 1.54 6.61 11.51
N PHE A 155 2.64 6.86 10.82
CA PHE A 155 3.49 8.03 10.97
C PHE A 155 2.98 9.14 10.06
N GLU A 156 2.38 10.16 10.67
CA GLU A 156 1.76 11.27 9.98
C GLU A 156 2.77 12.07 9.16
N GLU A 157 3.98 12.17 9.67
CA GLU A 157 5.10 12.88 9.04
C GLU A 157 5.40 12.34 7.64
N LEU A 158 5.43 11.00 7.48
CA LEU A 158 5.71 10.38 6.18
C LEU A 158 4.61 10.70 5.17
N ALA A 159 3.33 10.58 5.57
CA ALA A 159 2.19 10.91 4.73
C ALA A 159 2.19 12.40 4.35
N ARG A 160 2.53 13.28 5.31
CA ARG A 160 2.64 14.72 5.08
C ARG A 160 3.77 15.05 4.10
N LEU A 161 4.94 14.44 4.24
CA LEU A 161 6.07 14.65 3.34
C LEU A 161 5.73 14.24 1.90
N MET A 162 5.08 13.08 1.70
CA MET A 162 4.60 12.68 0.37
C MET A 162 3.60 13.68 -0.20
N THR A 163 2.68 14.19 0.63
CA THR A 163 1.71 15.21 0.23
C THR A 163 2.39 16.52 -0.18
N LEU A 164 3.39 16.97 0.56
CA LEU A 164 4.15 18.18 0.25
C LEU A 164 5.01 18.03 -1.01
N ARG A 165 5.34 16.79 -1.38
CA ARG A 165 5.96 16.44 -2.68
C ARG A 165 4.93 16.32 -3.82
N GLY A 166 3.66 16.65 -3.56
CA GLY A 166 2.61 16.71 -4.57
C GLY A 166 1.68 15.51 -4.63
N ALA A 167 1.85 14.48 -3.81
CA ALA A 167 1.00 13.30 -3.85
C ALA A 167 -0.49 13.65 -3.75
N ARG A 168 -1.30 13.07 -4.64
CA ARG A 168 -2.76 13.23 -4.74
C ARG A 168 -3.50 12.01 -4.18
N VAL A 169 -2.86 10.86 -4.27
CA VAL A 169 -3.34 9.56 -3.74
C VAL A 169 -2.19 8.91 -2.98
N LEU A 170 -2.46 8.35 -1.80
CA LEU A 170 -1.52 7.46 -1.10
C LEU A 170 -2.01 6.02 -1.23
N PHE A 171 -1.20 5.20 -1.89
CA PHE A 171 -1.38 3.75 -1.93
C PHE A 171 -0.66 3.11 -0.75
N VAL A 172 -1.39 2.24 -0.05
CA VAL A 172 -0.94 1.61 1.19
C VAL A 172 -1.26 0.11 1.14
N PRO A 173 -0.42 -0.72 0.51
CA PRO A 173 -0.43 -2.15 0.76
C PRO A 173 -0.22 -2.40 2.26
N ALA A 174 -1.14 -3.10 2.92
CA ALA A 174 -1.10 -3.22 4.38
C ALA A 174 -1.75 -4.50 4.89
N ALA A 175 -1.20 -5.07 5.96
CA ALA A 175 -1.73 -6.24 6.63
C ALA A 175 -1.90 -5.95 8.14
N PHE A 176 -2.85 -5.07 8.49
CA PHE A 176 -3.17 -4.83 9.90
C PHE A 176 -3.70 -6.11 10.53
N ASN A 177 -3.31 -6.38 11.77
CA ASN A 177 -3.73 -7.56 12.52
C ASN A 177 -5.08 -7.36 13.23
N MET A 178 -5.56 -8.40 13.91
CA MET A 178 -6.81 -8.35 14.66
C MET A 178 -6.73 -7.52 15.95
N THR A 179 -5.52 -7.26 16.48
CA THR A 179 -5.33 -6.39 17.66
C THR A 179 -5.58 -4.93 17.33
N THR A 180 -5.02 -4.45 16.21
CA THR A 180 -5.05 -3.03 15.86
C THR A 180 -6.01 -2.70 14.71
N GLY A 181 -6.34 -3.66 13.86
CA GLY A 181 -7.22 -3.48 12.72
C GLY A 181 -8.59 -2.91 13.09
N PRO A 182 -9.35 -3.55 13.98
CA PRO A 182 -10.69 -3.08 14.36
C PRO A 182 -10.69 -1.65 14.91
N ALA A 183 -9.68 -1.29 15.68
CA ALA A 183 -9.60 0.03 16.34
C ALA A 183 -9.02 1.13 15.45
N HIS A 184 -8.01 0.81 14.62
CA HIS A 184 -7.19 1.84 13.98
C HIS A 184 -7.36 1.92 12.46
N TRP A 185 -7.72 0.82 11.77
CA TRP A 185 -7.73 0.76 10.30
C TRP A 185 -8.54 1.92 9.69
N LYS A 186 -9.84 1.94 9.91
CA LYS A 186 -10.75 2.94 9.36
C LYS A 186 -10.44 4.35 9.84
N LEU A 187 -10.04 4.49 11.12
CA LEU A 187 -9.67 5.77 11.70
C LEU A 187 -8.49 6.40 10.97
N LEU A 188 -7.39 5.64 10.81
CA LEU A 188 -6.16 6.15 10.19
C LEU A 188 -6.36 6.53 8.72
N PHE A 189 -7.07 5.72 7.93
CA PHE A 189 -7.31 6.01 6.51
C PHE A 189 -8.13 7.29 6.34
N ARG A 190 -9.18 7.47 7.15
CA ARG A 190 -9.97 8.70 7.16
C ARG A 190 -9.17 9.90 7.65
N GLN A 191 -8.41 9.74 8.73
CA GLN A 191 -7.61 10.81 9.30
C GLN A 191 -6.54 11.31 8.31
N ARG A 192 -5.74 10.40 7.73
CA ARG A 192 -4.71 10.77 6.75
C ARG A 192 -5.29 11.42 5.49
N ALA A 193 -6.49 11.00 5.06
CA ALA A 193 -7.19 11.64 3.95
C ALA A 193 -7.55 13.09 4.27
N VAL A 194 -8.06 13.35 5.47
CA VAL A 194 -8.44 14.71 5.93
C VAL A 194 -7.21 15.59 6.16
N ASP A 195 -6.24 15.12 6.93
CA ASP A 195 -5.04 15.89 7.30
C ASP A 195 -4.25 16.34 6.08
N ASN A 196 -4.18 15.47 5.08
CA ASN A 196 -3.35 15.65 3.90
C ASN A 196 -4.15 16.06 2.66
N GLN A 197 -5.49 16.10 2.77
CA GLN A 197 -6.39 16.47 1.68
C GLN A 197 -6.06 15.72 0.39
N LEU A 198 -6.03 14.37 0.48
CA LEU A 198 -5.76 13.45 -0.61
C LEU A 198 -6.60 12.17 -0.48
N PHE A 199 -6.62 11.35 -1.54
CA PHE A 199 -7.23 10.03 -1.44
C PHE A 199 -6.28 9.06 -0.72
N THR A 200 -6.83 8.19 0.13
CA THR A 200 -6.09 7.08 0.73
C THR A 200 -6.67 5.75 0.26
N VAL A 201 -5.79 4.83 -0.13
CA VAL A 201 -6.14 3.53 -0.69
C VAL A 201 -5.40 2.44 0.09
N GLY A 202 -6.09 1.82 1.05
CA GLY A 202 -5.55 0.73 1.87
C GLY A 202 -5.98 -0.63 1.32
N THR A 203 -5.02 -1.43 0.86
CA THR A 203 -5.29 -2.76 0.32
C THR A 203 -4.71 -3.82 1.24
N SER A 204 -5.59 -4.66 1.81
CA SER A 204 -5.26 -5.71 2.76
C SER A 204 -5.36 -7.10 2.13
N PRO A 205 -4.59 -8.10 2.58
CA PRO A 205 -4.92 -9.49 2.33
C PRO A 205 -6.31 -9.83 2.91
N ALA A 206 -6.97 -10.82 2.31
CA ALA A 206 -8.16 -11.41 2.90
C ALA A 206 -7.81 -12.04 4.26
N ARG A 207 -8.77 -12.01 5.19
CA ARG A 207 -8.61 -12.63 6.51
C ARG A 207 -8.56 -14.15 6.37
N ASP A 208 -7.51 -14.74 6.91
CA ASP A 208 -7.39 -16.16 7.16
C ASP A 208 -7.19 -16.38 8.66
N THR A 209 -8.17 -16.97 9.32
CA THR A 209 -8.13 -17.25 10.77
C THR A 209 -7.28 -18.48 11.12
N ALA A 210 -6.88 -19.28 10.13
CA ALA A 210 -5.99 -20.42 10.31
C ALA A 210 -4.49 -20.03 10.16
N ALA A 211 -4.21 -18.86 9.60
CA ALA A 211 -2.84 -18.37 9.44
C ALA A 211 -2.22 -17.96 10.80
N SER A 212 -0.89 -18.10 10.91
CA SER A 212 -0.13 -17.64 12.09
C SER A 212 -0.26 -16.12 12.32
N TYR A 213 -0.44 -15.36 11.25
CA TYR A 213 -0.75 -13.94 11.27
C TYR A 213 -2.10 -13.70 10.60
N THR A 214 -3.10 -13.33 11.39
CA THR A 214 -4.45 -13.05 10.88
C THR A 214 -4.57 -11.60 10.46
N ALA A 215 -4.63 -11.33 9.16
CA ALA A 215 -4.89 -10.01 8.62
C ALA A 215 -6.33 -9.57 8.89
N TYR A 216 -6.53 -8.26 9.09
CA TYR A 216 -7.85 -7.69 9.37
C TYR A 216 -8.79 -7.75 8.16
N GLY A 217 -8.27 -7.69 6.93
CA GLY A 217 -9.04 -7.48 5.70
C GLY A 217 -9.52 -6.04 5.59
N HIS A 218 -10.75 -5.86 5.11
CA HIS A 218 -11.43 -4.57 5.05
C HIS A 218 -10.70 -3.51 4.24
N SER A 219 -10.14 -3.86 3.07
CA SER A 219 -9.54 -2.88 2.14
C SER A 219 -10.45 -1.67 1.99
N ILE A 220 -9.86 -0.47 1.98
CA ILE A 220 -10.62 0.78 2.14
C ILE A 220 -10.11 1.86 1.19
N VAL A 221 -11.04 2.71 0.74
CA VAL A 221 -10.75 3.96 0.01
C VAL A 221 -11.45 5.10 0.70
N CYS A 222 -10.71 6.17 1.02
CA CYS A 222 -11.26 7.41 1.54
C CYS A 222 -10.97 8.59 0.62
N ASP A 223 -11.91 9.52 0.51
CA ASP A 223 -11.77 10.77 -0.23
C ASP A 223 -11.09 11.85 0.63
N PRO A 224 -10.65 12.99 0.04
CA PRO A 224 -9.99 14.09 0.75
C PRO A 224 -10.84 14.74 1.87
N TRP A 225 -12.13 14.45 1.94
CA TRP A 225 -13.04 14.90 3.00
C TRP A 225 -13.16 13.89 4.14
N GLY A 226 -12.49 12.73 4.04
CA GLY A 226 -12.57 11.63 5.00
C GLY A 226 -13.80 10.73 4.82
N THR A 227 -14.52 10.88 3.70
CA THR A 227 -15.62 9.98 3.36
C THR A 227 -15.07 8.63 2.92
N VAL A 228 -15.58 7.54 3.48
CA VAL A 228 -15.28 6.19 3.00
C VAL A 228 -16.06 5.96 1.71
N LEU A 229 -15.36 5.92 0.58
CA LEU A 229 -15.95 5.64 -0.73
C LEU A 229 -16.23 4.16 -0.93
N ARG A 230 -15.33 3.30 -0.42
CA ARG A 230 -15.44 1.84 -0.48
C ARG A 230 -14.77 1.24 0.75
N GLN A 231 -15.35 0.17 1.28
CA GLN A 231 -14.74 -0.70 2.27
C GLN A 231 -15.19 -2.14 1.97
N CYS A 232 -14.23 -3.05 1.87
CA CYS A 232 -14.47 -4.48 1.68
C CYS A 232 -14.91 -5.17 2.98
N GLY A 233 -15.41 -6.38 2.85
CA GLY A 233 -15.56 -7.33 3.96
C GLY A 233 -14.20 -7.87 4.44
N ALA A 234 -14.25 -8.96 5.21
CA ALA A 234 -13.03 -9.60 5.72
C ALA A 234 -12.42 -10.61 4.74
N GLY A 235 -13.24 -11.27 3.93
CA GLY A 235 -12.84 -12.33 3.00
C GLY A 235 -12.24 -11.80 1.69
N GLU A 236 -12.00 -12.72 0.76
CA GLU A 236 -11.51 -12.37 -0.58
C GLU A 236 -12.54 -11.52 -1.33
N GLU A 237 -12.12 -10.38 -1.84
CA GLU A 237 -13.00 -9.44 -2.53
C GLU A 237 -12.19 -8.56 -3.51
N ILE A 238 -12.78 -8.26 -4.67
CA ILE A 238 -12.29 -7.23 -5.58
C ILE A 238 -13.13 -5.97 -5.38
N ALA A 239 -12.48 -4.85 -5.10
CA ALA A 239 -13.15 -3.56 -4.96
C ALA A 239 -12.70 -2.59 -6.06
N VAL A 240 -13.63 -2.24 -6.95
CA VAL A 240 -13.40 -1.20 -7.96
C VAL A 240 -14.00 0.11 -7.46
N THR A 241 -13.19 1.18 -7.49
CA THR A 241 -13.60 2.52 -7.01
C THR A 241 -13.13 3.59 -7.98
N GLU A 242 -14.00 4.53 -8.29
CA GLU A 242 -13.64 5.73 -9.06
C GLU A 242 -13.25 6.88 -8.14
N LEU A 243 -12.07 7.47 -8.40
CA LEU A 243 -11.55 8.63 -7.69
C LEU A 243 -11.76 9.89 -8.53
N ASP A 244 -12.58 10.81 -8.03
CA ASP A 244 -12.78 12.14 -8.62
C ASP A 244 -11.63 13.06 -8.19
N LEU A 245 -10.60 13.16 -9.03
CA LEU A 245 -9.42 13.98 -8.73
C LEU A 245 -9.72 15.50 -8.76
N GLU A 246 -10.79 15.95 -9.43
CA GLU A 246 -11.20 17.37 -9.41
C GLU A 246 -11.76 17.74 -8.02
N ARG A 247 -12.44 16.80 -7.36
CA ARG A 247 -12.91 16.95 -5.99
C ARG A 247 -11.76 17.24 -5.01
N LEU A 248 -10.60 16.60 -5.20
CA LEU A 248 -9.40 16.88 -4.39
C LEU A 248 -9.00 18.36 -4.49
N ASP A 249 -8.92 18.88 -5.69
CA ASP A 249 -8.53 20.27 -5.91
C ASP A 249 -9.59 21.25 -5.35
N ALA A 250 -10.86 20.88 -5.44
CA ALA A 250 -11.95 21.65 -4.85
C ALA A 250 -11.85 21.69 -3.30
N VAL A 251 -11.59 20.55 -2.66
CA VAL A 251 -11.41 20.47 -1.20
C VAL A 251 -10.21 21.31 -0.75
N ARG A 252 -9.06 21.23 -1.44
CA ARG A 252 -7.86 22.03 -1.11
C ARG A 252 -8.10 23.54 -1.24
N ARG A 253 -8.93 23.97 -2.19
CA ARG A 253 -9.30 25.39 -2.33
C ARG A 253 -10.29 25.85 -1.25
N GLN A 254 -11.28 25.03 -0.89
CA GLN A 254 -12.33 25.39 0.05
C GLN A 254 -11.86 25.35 1.51
N LEU A 255 -10.98 24.43 1.86
CA LEU A 255 -10.41 24.25 3.17
C LEU A 255 -8.87 24.15 3.05
N PRO A 256 -8.14 25.27 2.96
CA PRO A 256 -6.74 25.28 2.52
C PRO A 256 -5.74 24.88 3.62
N LEU A 257 -5.86 23.67 4.18
CA LEU A 257 -5.04 23.19 5.30
C LEU A 257 -3.54 23.17 4.95
N LEU A 258 -3.19 22.77 3.70
CA LEU A 258 -1.79 22.66 3.31
C LEU A 258 -1.11 24.03 3.17
N SER A 259 -1.79 25.02 2.58
CA SER A 259 -1.23 26.36 2.39
C SER A 259 -1.34 27.23 3.65
N ALA A 260 -2.24 26.93 4.57
CA ALA A 260 -2.39 27.63 5.84
C ALA A 260 -1.38 27.17 6.91
N ARG A 261 -0.48 26.23 6.60
CA ARG A 261 0.57 25.79 7.53
C ARG A 261 1.49 26.97 7.90
N ARG A 262 1.80 27.07 9.17
CA ARG A 262 2.68 28.13 9.72
C ARG A 262 4.16 27.74 9.57
N THR A 263 4.65 27.74 8.32
CA THR A 263 6.05 27.35 8.00
C THR A 263 7.08 28.37 8.52
N ASP A 264 6.62 29.52 8.96
CA ASP A 264 7.40 30.49 9.73
C ASP A 264 7.63 30.04 11.19
N LEU A 265 6.75 29.18 11.74
CA LEU A 265 6.79 28.70 13.11
C LEU A 265 7.33 27.27 13.22
N TYR A 266 7.03 26.40 12.27
CA TYR A 266 7.50 25.02 12.25
C TYR A 266 7.72 24.51 10.81
N ARG A 267 8.67 23.59 10.64
CA ARG A 267 8.97 22.94 9.35
C ARG A 267 9.04 21.44 9.53
N LEU A 268 8.66 20.73 8.50
CA LEU A 268 8.88 19.30 8.35
C LEU A 268 9.87 19.12 7.19
N GLU A 269 11.05 18.61 7.49
CA GLU A 269 12.16 18.48 6.55
C GLU A 269 12.69 17.03 6.58
N THR A 270 13.27 16.60 5.48
CA THR A 270 13.99 15.33 5.40
C THR A 270 15.48 15.59 5.57
N GLU A 271 16.16 14.74 6.32
CA GLU A 271 17.61 14.67 6.23
C GLU A 271 17.99 14.12 4.84
N ASN A 272 18.80 14.87 4.08
CA ASN A 272 19.28 14.51 2.75
C ASN A 272 20.29 13.37 2.80
#